data_56cb3f962f83a88ee51e0327741781ce
#
_entry.id   56cb3f962f83a88ee51e0327741781ce
#
_cell.length_a   1.000
_cell.length_b   1.000
_cell.length_c   1.000
_cell.angle_alpha   90.00
_cell.angle_beta   90.00
_cell.angle_gamma   90.00
#
_symmetry.space_group_name_H-M   'P 1'
#
loop_
_entity.id
_entity.type
_entity.pdbx_description
1 polymer ?
#
loop_
_entity_poly.entity_id
_entity_poly.type
_entity_poly.pdbx_seq_one_letter_code
_entity_poly.pdbx_strand_id
1 'polypeptide(L)'
;RLGARTLAHQFGAPMYGDDVATLQARLQDLGFYTGLVDGHFGLQTHNGLMSYQREYGLYPDGICGPETLRSLYFLGSRVTGGSPHAIREEELVRSSGPRLSGKRIIIDPGRGADDPGPVVNGPNGPISEADILWDLASRLEGRMAAVGMETFLSRPVGRSPSDSDRAATANTVGADLMISLRCAALPGSTANGVASFHFGNSHGSVSTIGRNLADFVQREVVA
;
A
#
# COMPACT_ATOMS: atom_id res chain seq x y z
N ARG A 1 -18.08 3.80 -23.46
CA ARG A 1 -18.59 2.72 -22.59
C ARG A 1 -17.84 1.44 -22.93
N LEU A 2 -17.32 0.76 -21.90
CA LEU A 2 -16.63 -0.52 -22.06
C LEU A 2 -17.57 -1.55 -22.69
N GLY A 3 -17.11 -2.24 -23.77
CA GLY A 3 -17.89 -3.18 -24.55
C GLY A 3 -18.58 -2.62 -25.81
N ALA A 4 -18.44 -1.32 -26.07
CA ALA A 4 -18.94 -0.74 -27.30
C ALA A 4 -18.11 -1.13 -28.56
N ARG A 5 -16.84 -1.46 -28.33
CA ARG A 5 -15.88 -1.93 -29.35
C ARG A 5 -14.89 -2.92 -28.71
N THR A 6 -14.22 -3.69 -29.55
CA THR A 6 -13.10 -4.53 -29.14
C THR A 6 -11.87 -3.65 -28.89
N LEU A 7 -11.19 -3.85 -27.76
CA LEU A 7 -9.98 -3.12 -27.39
C LEU A 7 -8.76 -4.02 -27.53
N ALA A 8 -7.73 -3.52 -28.21
CA ALA A 8 -6.48 -4.24 -28.41
C ALA A 8 -5.32 -3.27 -28.59
N HIS A 9 -4.10 -3.74 -28.30
CA HIS A 9 -2.90 -2.99 -28.66
C HIS A 9 -2.67 -3.05 -30.17
N GLN A 10 -2.53 -1.90 -30.82
CA GLN A 10 -2.28 -1.80 -32.24
C GLN A 10 -1.00 -0.99 -32.48
N PHE A 11 -0.03 -1.59 -33.17
CA PHE A 11 1.16 -0.89 -33.60
C PHE A 11 0.81 0.19 -34.63
N GLY A 12 1.24 1.43 -34.38
CA GLY A 12 1.04 2.55 -35.32
C GLY A 12 -0.36 3.21 -35.28
N ALA A 13 -1.31 2.61 -34.55
CA ALA A 13 -2.67 3.17 -34.40
C ALA A 13 -3.13 2.99 -32.92
N PRO A 14 -2.57 3.75 -31.97
CA PRO A 14 -2.89 3.57 -30.56
C PRO A 14 -4.38 3.85 -30.28
N MET A 15 -5.01 2.96 -29.50
CA MET A 15 -6.40 3.13 -29.08
C MET A 15 -6.46 4.00 -27.81
N TYR A 16 -7.37 5.00 -27.85
CA TYR A 16 -7.66 5.88 -26.74
C TYR A 16 -9.17 5.91 -26.45
N GLY A 17 -9.52 6.19 -25.22
CA GLY A 17 -10.90 6.48 -24.83
C GLY A 17 -11.26 6.09 -23.40
N ASP A 18 -12.44 6.54 -22.96
CA ASP A 18 -13.00 6.22 -21.64
C ASP A 18 -13.24 4.72 -21.45
N ASP A 19 -13.48 3.99 -22.53
CA ASP A 19 -13.59 2.53 -22.49
C ASP A 19 -12.28 1.85 -22.16
N VAL A 20 -11.15 2.39 -22.64
CA VAL A 20 -9.81 1.94 -22.27
C VAL A 20 -9.50 2.29 -20.83
N ALA A 21 -9.80 3.51 -20.38
CA ALA A 21 -9.63 3.91 -18.98
C ALA A 21 -10.47 3.02 -18.04
N THR A 22 -11.71 2.69 -18.42
CA THR A 22 -12.57 1.77 -17.66
C THR A 22 -11.98 0.36 -17.59
N LEU A 23 -11.37 -0.13 -18.67
CA LEU A 23 -10.68 -1.42 -18.68
C LEU A 23 -9.45 -1.38 -17.78
N GLN A 24 -8.63 -0.34 -17.89
CA GLN A 24 -7.43 -0.17 -17.05
C GLN A 24 -7.79 -0.14 -15.57
N ALA A 25 -8.77 0.68 -15.17
CA ALA A 25 -9.26 0.73 -13.80
C ALA A 25 -9.72 -0.65 -13.32
N ARG A 26 -10.46 -1.38 -14.17
CA ARG A 26 -10.93 -2.71 -13.82
C ARG A 26 -9.80 -3.72 -13.67
N LEU A 27 -8.81 -3.69 -14.54
CA LEU A 27 -7.62 -4.54 -14.44
C LEU A 27 -6.77 -4.15 -13.21
N GLN A 28 -6.75 -2.87 -12.84
CA GLN A 28 -6.08 -2.37 -11.65
C GLN A 28 -6.79 -2.88 -10.38
N ASP A 29 -8.12 -2.76 -10.29
CA ASP A 29 -8.93 -3.31 -9.19
C ASP A 29 -8.73 -4.82 -9.00
N LEU A 30 -8.52 -5.53 -10.10
CA LEU A 30 -8.25 -6.97 -10.11
C LEU A 30 -6.77 -7.33 -9.94
N GLY A 31 -5.88 -6.33 -9.82
CA GLY A 31 -4.44 -6.51 -9.60
C GLY A 31 -3.64 -6.94 -10.84
N PHE A 32 -4.16 -6.75 -12.05
CA PHE A 32 -3.49 -7.09 -13.29
C PHE A 32 -2.87 -5.90 -14.01
N TYR A 33 -3.11 -4.70 -13.53
CA TYR A 33 -2.57 -3.46 -14.10
C TYR A 33 -2.02 -2.56 -12.99
N THR A 34 -0.78 -2.11 -13.17
CA THR A 34 -0.09 -1.24 -12.19
C THR A 34 0.29 0.12 -12.80
N GLY A 35 -0.13 0.37 -14.06
CA GLY A 35 0.10 1.63 -14.74
C GLY A 35 -0.92 2.71 -14.37
N LEU A 36 -0.74 3.89 -14.95
CA LEU A 36 -1.72 4.97 -14.84
C LEU A 36 -2.98 4.64 -15.64
N VAL A 37 -4.14 4.96 -15.08
CA VAL A 37 -5.42 4.90 -15.80
C VAL A 37 -5.52 6.15 -16.70
N ASP A 38 -4.90 6.09 -17.86
CA ASP A 38 -4.72 7.21 -18.79
C ASP A 38 -5.61 7.13 -20.03
N GLY A 39 -6.36 6.03 -20.16
CA GLY A 39 -7.21 5.78 -21.32
C GLY A 39 -6.45 5.44 -22.60
N HIS A 40 -5.14 5.16 -22.51
CA HIS A 40 -4.32 4.73 -23.63
C HIS A 40 -4.06 3.22 -23.59
N PHE A 41 -4.51 2.48 -24.61
CA PHE A 41 -4.25 1.03 -24.70
C PHE A 41 -2.82 0.77 -25.19
N GLY A 42 -1.87 0.96 -24.27
CA GLY A 42 -0.45 0.70 -24.50
C GLY A 42 -0.06 -0.74 -24.21
N LEU A 43 1.24 -1.02 -24.30
CA LEU A 43 1.81 -2.34 -24.07
C LEU A 43 1.58 -2.82 -22.62
N GLN A 44 1.58 -1.90 -21.65
CA GLN A 44 1.28 -2.21 -20.26
C GLN A 44 -0.16 -2.73 -20.08
N THR A 45 -1.13 -2.06 -20.70
CA THR A 45 -2.54 -2.50 -20.68
C THR A 45 -2.69 -3.86 -21.36
N HIS A 46 -2.02 -4.07 -22.49
CA HIS A 46 -2.00 -5.35 -23.20
C HIS A 46 -1.46 -6.47 -22.32
N ASN A 47 -0.32 -6.28 -21.67
CA ASN A 47 0.30 -7.27 -20.80
C ASN A 47 -0.56 -7.57 -19.56
N GLY A 48 -1.16 -6.55 -18.96
CA GLY A 48 -2.11 -6.71 -17.86
C GLY A 48 -3.33 -7.53 -18.28
N LEU A 49 -3.87 -7.27 -19.44
CA LEU A 49 -5.01 -8.01 -19.99
C LEU A 49 -4.65 -9.48 -20.30
N MET A 50 -3.49 -9.73 -20.89
CA MET A 50 -3.00 -11.10 -21.13
C MET A 50 -2.82 -11.88 -19.81
N SER A 51 -2.30 -11.23 -18.77
CA SER A 51 -2.13 -11.83 -17.45
C SER A 51 -3.49 -12.18 -16.83
N TYR A 52 -4.45 -11.27 -16.94
CA TYR A 52 -5.83 -11.52 -16.54
C TYR A 52 -6.44 -12.73 -17.28
N GLN A 53 -6.36 -12.73 -18.62
CA GLN A 53 -6.89 -13.81 -19.45
C GLN A 53 -6.32 -15.17 -19.07
N ARG A 54 -4.98 -15.25 -18.87
CA ARG A 54 -4.29 -16.49 -18.46
C ARG A 54 -4.80 -16.99 -17.12
N GLU A 55 -4.95 -16.12 -16.16
CA GLU A 55 -5.38 -16.48 -14.81
C GLU A 55 -6.81 -17.00 -14.77
N TYR A 56 -7.68 -16.45 -15.62
CA TYR A 56 -9.10 -16.84 -15.71
C TYR A 56 -9.40 -17.88 -16.79
N GLY A 57 -8.37 -18.55 -17.31
CA GLY A 57 -8.53 -19.64 -18.28
C GLY A 57 -9.05 -19.20 -19.65
N LEU A 58 -8.91 -17.91 -19.98
CA LEU A 58 -9.21 -17.37 -21.29
C LEU A 58 -7.97 -17.48 -22.18
N TYR A 59 -8.19 -17.41 -23.50
CA TYR A 59 -7.07 -17.36 -24.44
C TYR A 59 -6.31 -16.03 -24.26
N PRO A 60 -4.99 -16.05 -23.95
CA PRO A 60 -4.25 -14.85 -23.59
C PRO A 60 -3.73 -14.09 -24.83
N ASP A 61 -4.66 -13.51 -25.58
CA ASP A 61 -4.36 -12.73 -26.80
C ASP A 61 -4.17 -11.24 -26.55
N GLY A 62 -4.48 -10.75 -25.35
CA GLY A 62 -4.42 -9.34 -25.01
C GLY A 62 -5.50 -8.52 -25.70
N ILE A 63 -6.59 -9.16 -26.16
CA ILE A 63 -7.74 -8.53 -26.80
C ILE A 63 -8.93 -8.54 -25.85
N CYS A 64 -9.47 -7.35 -25.55
CA CYS A 64 -10.69 -7.24 -24.76
C CYS A 64 -11.92 -7.42 -25.67
N GLY A 65 -12.16 -8.67 -26.03
CA GLY A 65 -13.33 -9.10 -26.82
C GLY A 65 -14.51 -9.52 -25.95
N PRO A 66 -15.60 -10.05 -26.55
CA PRO A 66 -16.84 -10.40 -25.85
C PRO A 66 -16.64 -11.42 -24.69
N GLU A 67 -15.76 -12.38 -24.85
CA GLU A 67 -15.48 -13.39 -23.79
C GLU A 67 -14.77 -12.75 -22.61
N THR A 68 -13.74 -11.97 -22.86
CA THR A 68 -12.99 -11.24 -21.84
C THR A 68 -13.91 -10.26 -21.10
N LEU A 69 -14.75 -9.53 -21.82
CA LEU A 69 -15.74 -8.63 -21.23
C LEU A 69 -16.73 -9.38 -20.34
N ARG A 70 -17.24 -10.51 -20.79
CA ARG A 70 -18.18 -11.33 -20.02
C ARG A 70 -17.54 -11.80 -18.72
N SER A 71 -16.28 -12.24 -18.75
CA SER A 71 -15.49 -12.61 -17.59
C SER A 71 -15.29 -11.44 -16.63
N LEU A 72 -14.90 -10.27 -17.13
CA LEU A 72 -14.73 -9.05 -16.34
C LEU A 72 -16.03 -8.61 -15.65
N TYR A 73 -17.18 -8.70 -16.32
CA TYR A 73 -18.47 -8.35 -15.73
C TYR A 73 -18.93 -9.38 -14.67
N PHE A 74 -18.69 -10.67 -14.88
CA PHE A 74 -19.10 -11.73 -13.96
C PHE A 74 -18.35 -11.65 -12.62
N LEU A 75 -17.09 -11.27 -12.65
CA LEU A 75 -16.28 -11.06 -11.43
C LEU A 75 -16.73 -9.85 -10.62
N GLY A 76 -17.25 -8.81 -11.27
CA GLY A 76 -17.75 -7.61 -10.60
C GLY A 76 -18.96 -7.85 -9.70
N SER A 77 -19.69 -8.93 -9.89
CA SER A 77 -20.86 -9.27 -9.08
C SER A 77 -20.57 -10.22 -7.90
N ARG A 78 -19.35 -10.78 -7.82
CA ARG A 78 -18.98 -11.76 -6.79
C ARG A 78 -17.96 -11.29 -5.75
N VAL A 79 -17.30 -10.15 -5.96
CA VAL A 79 -16.27 -9.65 -5.04
C VAL A 79 -16.90 -8.69 -4.03
N THR A 80 -17.50 -9.23 -3.01
CA THR A 80 -17.93 -8.50 -1.80
C THR A 80 -17.00 -8.79 -0.60
N GLY A 81 -15.77 -9.20 -0.82
CA GLY A 81 -14.85 -9.48 0.27
C GLY A 81 -13.39 -9.53 -0.18
N GLY A 82 -12.62 -8.50 0.14
CA GLY A 82 -11.18 -8.42 -0.09
C GLY A 82 -10.80 -8.02 -1.52
N SER A 83 -9.85 -7.08 -1.65
CA SER A 83 -9.28 -6.74 -2.95
C SER A 83 -8.43 -7.90 -3.46
N PRO A 84 -8.64 -8.42 -4.69
CA PRO A 84 -7.74 -9.41 -5.31
C PRO A 84 -6.29 -8.91 -5.41
N HIS A 85 -6.09 -7.58 -5.44
CA HIS A 85 -4.79 -6.94 -5.34
C HIS A 85 -4.12 -7.25 -3.99
N ALA A 86 -4.86 -7.15 -2.89
CA ALA A 86 -4.34 -7.46 -1.56
C ALA A 86 -3.93 -8.94 -1.43
N ILE A 87 -4.69 -9.87 -2.03
CA ILE A 87 -4.37 -11.30 -2.00
C ILE A 87 -3.10 -11.61 -2.80
N ARG A 88 -2.91 -10.94 -3.94
CA ARG A 88 -1.70 -11.11 -4.75
C ARG A 88 -0.48 -10.45 -4.14
N GLU A 89 -0.66 -9.29 -3.56
CA GLU A 89 0.37 -8.60 -2.81
C GLU A 89 0.79 -9.45 -1.60
N GLU A 90 -0.16 -10.05 -0.89
CA GLU A 90 0.12 -11.02 0.17
C GLU A 90 0.86 -12.26 -0.34
N GLU A 91 0.50 -12.79 -1.51
CA GLU A 91 1.19 -13.94 -2.11
C GLU A 91 2.60 -13.57 -2.61
N LEU A 92 2.76 -12.38 -3.23
CA LEU A 92 4.06 -11.85 -3.63
C LEU A 92 4.95 -11.62 -2.41
N VAL A 93 4.41 -11.04 -1.35
CA VAL A 93 5.10 -10.82 -0.08
C VAL A 93 5.42 -12.16 0.59
N ARG A 94 4.50 -13.12 0.59
CA ARG A 94 4.72 -14.47 1.11
C ARG A 94 5.79 -15.22 0.31
N SER A 95 5.80 -15.12 -1.01
CA SER A 95 6.84 -15.69 -1.86
C SER A 95 8.20 -15.00 -1.70
N SER A 96 8.21 -13.76 -1.25
CA SER A 96 9.41 -13.01 -0.85
C SER A 96 9.82 -13.27 0.61
N GLY A 97 9.03 -14.02 1.35
CA GLY A 97 9.17 -14.30 2.78
C GLY A 97 10.57 -14.74 3.23
N PRO A 98 11.31 -15.61 2.50
CA PRO A 98 12.66 -15.99 2.89
C PRO A 98 13.65 -14.82 3.01
N ARG A 99 13.41 -13.72 2.29
CA ARG A 99 14.27 -12.51 2.35
C ARG A 99 13.94 -11.60 3.52
N LEU A 100 12.72 -11.69 4.06
CA LEU A 100 12.24 -10.89 5.18
C LEU A 100 12.26 -11.65 6.50
N SER A 101 12.33 -12.98 6.44
CA SER A 101 12.39 -13.84 7.63
C SER A 101 13.60 -13.49 8.50
N GLY A 102 13.36 -13.34 9.81
CA GLY A 102 14.38 -12.99 10.79
C GLY A 102 14.81 -11.51 10.76
N LYS A 103 14.24 -10.66 9.90
CA LYS A 103 14.45 -9.21 9.98
C LYS A 103 13.69 -8.63 11.15
N ARG A 104 14.37 -7.84 11.95
CA ARG A 104 13.81 -7.19 13.15
C ARG A 104 13.36 -5.78 12.84
N ILE A 105 12.07 -5.55 13.00
CA ILE A 105 11.47 -4.25 12.74
C ILE A 105 10.78 -3.77 14.00
N ILE A 106 11.07 -2.53 14.39
CA ILE A 106 10.33 -1.86 15.43
C ILE A 106 9.35 -0.87 14.79
N ILE A 107 8.09 -0.98 15.18
CA ILE A 107 7.04 -0.04 14.81
C ILE A 107 6.83 0.88 16.01
N ASP A 108 6.93 2.17 15.77
CA ASP A 108 6.88 3.17 16.81
C ASP A 108 5.60 4.03 16.67
N PRO A 109 4.48 3.61 17.29
CA PRO A 109 3.29 4.45 17.37
C PRO A 109 3.57 5.64 18.28
N GLY A 110 3.49 6.85 17.74
CA GLY A 110 3.66 8.08 18.47
C GLY A 110 2.66 8.24 19.60
N ARG A 111 2.88 9.27 20.41
CA ARG A 111 1.99 9.57 21.55
C ARG A 111 1.88 8.44 22.57
N GLY A 112 0.87 8.46 23.41
CA GLY A 112 0.54 7.45 24.41
C GLY A 112 -0.51 7.96 25.39
N ALA A 113 -0.73 7.26 26.51
CA ALA A 113 -1.79 7.61 27.46
C ALA A 113 -1.60 8.97 28.13
N ASP A 114 -0.34 9.31 28.48
CA ASP A 114 -0.02 10.58 29.16
C ASP A 114 0.06 11.77 28.17
N ASP A 115 0.14 11.48 26.88
CA ASP A 115 0.12 12.45 25.79
C ASP A 115 -0.71 11.86 24.64
N PRO A 116 -2.05 11.91 24.73
CA PRO A 116 -2.91 11.31 23.70
C PRO A 116 -2.91 12.06 22.36
N GLY A 117 -2.33 13.26 22.32
CA GLY A 117 -2.41 14.14 21.14
C GLY A 117 -3.80 14.69 20.89
N PRO A 118 -4.06 15.30 19.73
CA PRO A 118 -5.38 15.75 19.34
C PRO A 118 -6.44 14.66 19.43
N VAL A 119 -7.65 15.06 19.86
CA VAL A 119 -8.81 14.19 19.98
C VAL A 119 -9.89 14.67 19.02
N VAL A 120 -10.46 13.77 18.25
CA VAL A 120 -11.58 14.03 17.35
C VAL A 120 -12.80 13.22 17.75
N ASN A 121 -14.00 13.73 17.46
CA ASN A 121 -15.23 12.98 17.69
C ASN A 121 -15.46 12.02 16.52
N GLY A 122 -15.29 10.73 16.79
CA GLY A 122 -15.60 9.66 15.86
C GLY A 122 -17.05 9.18 16.00
N PRO A 123 -17.49 8.27 15.11
CA PRO A 123 -18.86 7.71 15.14
C PRO A 123 -19.20 6.97 16.45
N ASN A 124 -18.19 6.41 17.11
CA ASN A 124 -18.34 5.61 18.35
C ASN A 124 -17.79 6.32 19.58
N GLY A 125 -17.56 7.62 19.52
CA GLY A 125 -17.02 8.43 20.62
C GLY A 125 -15.70 9.12 20.27
N PRO A 126 -15.06 9.78 21.25
CA PRO A 126 -13.80 10.46 21.05
C PRO A 126 -12.68 9.47 20.69
N ILE A 127 -11.86 9.82 19.71
CA ILE A 127 -10.71 9.06 19.25
C ILE A 127 -9.49 9.97 19.33
N SER A 128 -8.45 9.53 20.00
CA SER A 128 -7.18 10.26 20.11
C SER A 128 -6.21 9.90 18.98
N GLU A 129 -5.23 10.77 18.73
CA GLU A 129 -4.10 10.46 17.84
C GLU A 129 -3.39 9.17 18.30
N ALA A 130 -3.21 9.00 19.61
CA ALA A 130 -2.56 7.82 20.18
C ALA A 130 -3.32 6.51 19.86
N ASP A 131 -4.67 6.55 19.84
CA ASP A 131 -5.51 5.39 19.51
C ASP A 131 -5.38 5.02 18.04
N ILE A 132 -5.41 6.01 17.14
CA ILE A 132 -5.27 5.81 15.69
C ILE A 132 -3.90 5.21 15.37
N LEU A 133 -2.84 5.78 15.95
CA LEU A 133 -1.48 5.31 15.70
C LEU A 133 -1.24 3.91 16.30
N TRP A 134 -1.89 3.59 17.41
CA TRP A 134 -1.81 2.25 18.00
C TRP A 134 -2.53 1.21 17.14
N ASP A 135 -3.74 1.50 16.67
CA ASP A 135 -4.47 0.61 15.76
C ASP A 135 -3.68 0.35 14.47
N LEU A 136 -3.14 1.41 13.86
CA LEU A 136 -2.30 1.27 12.65
C LEU A 136 -1.05 0.44 12.91
N ALA A 137 -0.34 0.69 14.02
CA ALA A 137 0.86 -0.06 14.37
C ALA A 137 0.57 -1.55 14.62
N SER A 138 -0.55 -1.86 15.29
CA SER A 138 -0.96 -3.24 15.56
C SER A 138 -1.32 -4.00 14.27
N ARG A 139 -1.94 -3.32 13.31
CA ARG A 139 -2.22 -3.90 11.98
C ARG A 139 -0.95 -4.16 11.18
N LEU A 140 0.00 -3.22 11.21
CA LEU A 140 1.30 -3.39 10.57
C LEU A 140 2.10 -4.53 11.20
N GLU A 141 2.13 -4.60 12.54
CA GLU A 141 2.77 -5.69 13.26
C GLU A 141 2.26 -7.05 12.80
N GLY A 142 0.94 -7.24 12.80
CA GLY A 142 0.33 -8.50 12.38
C GLY A 142 0.66 -8.87 10.94
N ARG A 143 0.66 -7.91 10.02
CA ARG A 143 1.01 -8.15 8.60
C ARG A 143 2.49 -8.48 8.41
N MET A 144 3.37 -7.78 9.09
CA MET A 144 4.82 -8.02 9.02
C MET A 144 5.19 -9.36 9.65
N ALA A 145 4.58 -9.70 10.79
CA ALA A 145 4.76 -11.01 11.42
C ALA A 145 4.31 -12.17 10.53
N ALA A 146 3.20 -11.98 9.79
CA ALA A 146 2.68 -12.99 8.86
C ALA A 146 3.65 -13.32 7.71
N VAL A 147 4.57 -12.42 7.37
CA VAL A 147 5.61 -12.65 6.34
C VAL A 147 6.96 -13.05 6.93
N GLY A 148 6.99 -13.39 8.22
CA GLY A 148 8.16 -13.94 8.90
C GLY A 148 9.14 -12.91 9.46
N MET A 149 8.76 -11.64 9.56
CA MET A 149 9.54 -10.63 10.26
C MET A 149 9.38 -10.75 11.77
N GLU A 150 10.42 -10.44 12.51
CA GLU A 150 10.37 -10.24 13.96
C GLU A 150 9.96 -8.79 14.23
N THR A 151 8.73 -8.57 14.66
CA THR A 151 8.16 -7.23 14.87
C THR A 151 8.04 -6.91 16.35
N PHE A 152 8.34 -5.66 16.69
CA PHE A 152 8.27 -5.13 18.04
C PHE A 152 7.57 -3.77 18.03
N LEU A 153 6.84 -3.45 19.09
CA LEU A 153 6.30 -2.12 19.31
C LEU A 153 7.22 -1.34 20.26
N SER A 154 7.50 -0.08 19.97
CA SER A 154 8.37 0.78 20.77
C SER A 154 7.81 1.10 22.16
N ARG A 155 6.51 0.94 22.34
CA ARG A 155 5.81 1.15 23.60
C ARG A 155 4.70 0.13 23.82
N PRO A 156 4.37 -0.21 25.06
CA PRO A 156 3.14 -0.93 25.39
C PRO A 156 1.93 0.03 25.33
N VAL A 157 0.73 -0.56 25.37
CA VAL A 157 -0.51 0.20 25.56
C VAL A 157 -0.43 1.03 26.83
N GLY A 158 -0.92 2.24 26.80
CA GLY A 158 -1.02 3.09 27.97
C GLY A 158 0.29 3.71 28.46
N ARG A 159 1.37 3.65 27.69
CA ARG A 159 2.65 4.30 28.01
C ARG A 159 3.02 5.35 26.98
N SER A 160 3.73 6.39 27.44
CA SER A 160 4.26 7.48 26.60
C SER A 160 5.77 7.63 26.84
N PRO A 161 6.60 6.66 26.40
CA PRO A 161 8.04 6.77 26.58
C PRO A 161 8.61 7.97 25.79
N SER A 162 9.70 8.52 26.25
CA SER A 162 10.43 9.57 25.53
C SER A 162 11.00 9.06 24.21
N ASP A 163 11.35 9.96 23.30
CA ASP A 163 11.97 9.56 22.02
C ASP A 163 13.31 8.85 22.23
N SER A 164 14.07 9.22 23.28
CA SER A 164 15.30 8.51 23.67
C SER A 164 15.04 7.08 24.14
N ASP A 165 13.95 6.86 24.91
CA ASP A 165 13.58 5.51 25.37
C ASP A 165 13.10 4.63 24.20
N ARG A 166 12.38 5.22 23.25
CA ARG A 166 11.94 4.56 22.01
C ARG A 166 13.14 4.12 21.17
N ALA A 167 14.12 5.03 21.00
CA ALA A 167 15.37 4.72 20.31
C ALA A 167 16.21 3.66 21.05
N ALA A 168 16.28 3.75 22.40
CA ALA A 168 16.96 2.76 23.21
C ALA A 168 16.30 1.38 23.09
N THR A 169 14.98 1.32 23.02
CA THR A 169 14.24 0.06 22.79
C THR A 169 14.64 -0.54 21.42
N ALA A 170 14.69 0.27 20.36
CA ALA A 170 15.10 -0.20 19.03
C ALA A 170 16.53 -0.76 19.03
N ASN A 171 17.45 -0.08 19.72
CA ASN A 171 18.83 -0.54 19.85
C ASN A 171 18.93 -1.83 20.69
N THR A 172 18.14 -1.94 21.75
CA THR A 172 18.15 -3.12 22.66
C THR A 172 17.67 -4.37 21.94
N VAL A 173 16.62 -4.27 21.10
CA VAL A 173 16.14 -5.41 20.32
C VAL A 173 17.00 -5.67 19.08
N GLY A 174 17.96 -4.82 18.80
CA GLY A 174 18.82 -4.93 17.60
C GLY A 174 18.01 -4.82 16.32
N ALA A 175 17.14 -3.82 16.25
CA ALA A 175 16.26 -3.63 15.11
C ALA A 175 17.06 -3.29 13.82
N ASP A 176 16.77 -4.00 12.72
CA ASP A 176 17.29 -3.67 11.39
C ASP A 176 16.67 -2.37 10.88
N LEU A 177 15.41 -2.07 11.30
CA LEU A 177 14.64 -0.92 10.87
C LEU A 177 13.69 -0.45 11.97
N MET A 178 13.51 0.87 12.06
CA MET A 178 12.49 1.51 12.89
C MET A 178 11.56 2.34 12.02
N ILE A 179 10.26 2.13 12.15
CA ILE A 179 9.20 2.87 11.46
C ILE A 179 8.40 3.66 12.49
N SER A 180 8.58 4.99 12.51
CA SER A 180 7.85 5.88 13.41
C SER A 180 6.60 6.42 12.73
N LEU A 181 5.46 6.24 13.39
CA LEU A 181 4.15 6.71 12.94
C LEU A 181 3.77 7.97 13.72
N ARG A 182 3.41 9.02 13.03
CA ARG A 182 3.03 10.31 13.61
C ARG A 182 1.89 10.94 12.81
N CYS A 183 1.01 11.68 13.46
CA CYS A 183 0.12 12.60 12.78
C CYS A 183 0.70 14.01 12.87
N ALA A 184 0.70 14.73 11.76
CA ALA A 184 1.07 16.13 11.73
C ALA A 184 -0.20 16.99 11.73
N ALA A 185 -0.30 17.92 12.69
CA ALA A 185 -1.33 18.94 12.69
C ALA A 185 -0.66 20.30 12.45
N LEU A 186 -0.99 20.94 11.34
CA LEU A 186 -0.55 22.31 11.04
C LEU A 186 -1.70 23.25 11.34
N PRO A 187 -1.59 24.12 12.36
CA PRO A 187 -2.65 25.06 12.70
C PRO A 187 -3.00 25.97 11.52
N GLY A 188 -4.29 26.09 11.18
CA GLY A 188 -4.79 26.94 10.10
C GLY A 188 -4.42 26.47 8.69
N SER A 189 -3.88 25.28 8.52
CA SER A 189 -3.51 24.74 7.22
C SER A 189 -4.65 23.96 6.59
N THR A 190 -4.84 24.14 5.29
CA THR A 190 -5.65 23.27 4.43
C THR A 190 -4.84 22.11 3.86
N ALA A 191 -3.56 21.99 4.24
CA ALA A 191 -2.70 20.93 3.78
C ALA A 191 -3.16 19.57 4.33
N ASN A 192 -3.30 18.61 3.45
CA ASN A 192 -3.57 17.22 3.76
C ASN A 192 -2.62 16.34 2.94
N GLY A 193 -2.40 15.12 3.39
CA GLY A 193 -1.53 14.17 2.72
C GLY A 193 -0.59 13.47 3.67
N VAL A 194 0.38 12.77 3.10
CA VAL A 194 1.39 11.99 3.82
C VAL A 194 2.77 12.52 3.50
N ALA A 195 3.62 12.63 4.51
CA ALA A 195 5.03 12.93 4.36
C ALA A 195 5.86 11.81 4.99
N SER A 196 6.84 11.30 4.28
CA SER A 196 7.79 10.32 4.80
C SER A 196 9.17 10.97 4.97
N PHE A 197 9.79 10.66 6.10
CA PHE A 197 11.10 11.16 6.45
C PHE A 197 12.07 10.01 6.67
N HIS A 198 13.31 10.20 6.31
CA HIS A 198 14.38 9.24 6.59
C HIS A 198 15.53 9.92 7.33
N PHE A 199 16.36 9.13 7.99
CA PHE A 199 17.53 9.66 8.67
C PHE A 199 18.51 10.33 7.69
N GLY A 200 18.90 11.56 8.04
CA GLY A 200 19.98 12.29 7.42
C GLY A 200 20.53 13.31 8.41
N ASN A 201 21.84 13.55 8.39
CA ASN A 201 22.47 14.53 9.24
C ASN A 201 23.16 15.65 8.44
N SER A 202 23.54 16.73 9.11
CA SER A 202 24.23 17.88 8.51
C SER A 202 25.62 17.57 7.97
N HIS A 203 26.19 16.40 8.29
CA HIS A 203 27.49 15.94 7.84
C HIS A 203 27.41 15.02 6.62
N GLY A 204 26.25 14.93 5.96
CA GLY A 204 26.05 14.18 4.72
C GLY A 204 25.79 12.68 4.90
N SER A 205 25.71 12.17 6.14
CA SER A 205 25.30 10.79 6.38
C SER A 205 23.81 10.65 6.18
N VAL A 206 23.40 9.74 5.33
CA VAL A 206 22.00 9.47 4.98
C VAL A 206 21.76 7.96 4.99
N SER A 207 20.63 7.54 5.55
CA SER A 207 20.20 6.15 5.46
C SER A 207 19.66 5.88 4.05
N THR A 208 20.40 5.12 3.26
CA THR A 208 19.95 4.70 1.92
C THR A 208 18.73 3.80 2.01
N ILE A 209 18.71 2.87 2.96
CA ILE A 209 17.56 1.97 3.20
C ILE A 209 16.35 2.78 3.65
N GLY A 210 16.55 3.71 4.59
CA GLY A 210 15.48 4.58 5.06
C GLY A 210 14.91 5.46 3.95
N ARG A 211 15.75 5.99 3.06
CA ARG A 211 15.31 6.76 1.89
C ARG A 211 14.45 5.92 0.96
N ASN A 212 14.93 4.75 0.57
CA ASN A 212 14.19 3.86 -0.32
C ASN A 212 12.85 3.45 0.28
N LEU A 213 12.81 3.14 1.58
CA LEU A 213 11.56 2.83 2.28
C LEU A 213 10.61 4.05 2.29
N ALA A 214 11.12 5.24 2.58
CA ALA A 214 10.32 6.47 2.57
C ALA A 214 9.71 6.72 1.18
N ASP A 215 10.48 6.53 0.11
CA ASP A 215 10.02 6.66 -1.27
C ASP A 215 8.94 5.63 -1.61
N PHE A 216 9.10 4.38 -1.18
CA PHE A 216 8.09 3.34 -1.37
C PHE A 216 6.80 3.65 -0.61
N VAL A 217 6.89 4.01 0.67
CA VAL A 217 5.72 4.37 1.48
C VAL A 217 4.98 5.55 0.85
N GLN A 218 5.71 6.59 0.43
CA GLN A 218 5.12 7.77 -0.21
C GLN A 218 4.36 7.39 -1.48
N ARG A 219 4.93 6.54 -2.31
CA ARG A 219 4.29 6.08 -3.55
C ARG A 219 3.01 5.28 -3.29
N GLU A 220 3.05 4.35 -2.32
CA GLU A 220 1.92 3.44 -2.07
C GLU A 220 0.77 4.11 -1.28
N VAL A 221 1.05 5.16 -0.50
CA VAL A 221 0.01 5.85 0.29
C VAL A 221 -0.62 7.01 -0.48
N VAL A 222 0.08 7.60 -1.45
CA VAL A 222 -0.40 8.75 -2.24
C VAL A 222 -0.99 8.31 -3.59
N ALA A 223 -0.82 7.04 -3.97
CA ALA A 223 -1.45 6.46 -5.15
C ALA A 223 -2.94 6.18 -4.87
#